data_4a8c573e271206d53eb8dd6416d3c6d4
#
_entry.id   4a8c573e271206d53eb8dd6416d3c6d4
#
_cell.length_a   1.000
_cell.length_b   1.000
_cell.length_c   1.000
_cell.angle_alpha   90.00
_cell.angle_beta   90.00
_cell.angle_gamma   90.00
#
_symmetry.space_group_name_H-M   'P 1'
#
loop_
_entity.id
_entity.type
_entity.pdbx_description
1 polymer ?
#
loop_
_entity_poly.entity_id
_entity_poly.type
_entity_poly.pdbx_seq_one_letter_code
_entity_poly.pdbx_strand_id
1 'polypeptide(L)'
;MKQTRFAGLVGGMMLAFAGTQAYAQSSVTLWGVADVSLRYLTNSNANNDNRFYMTNGAITNSRFALKGVEDLGGGLKAIFNLESGINLQDGSMAGGSRLFNRAAYVGLQSQYGTVTLGRQKTLLFDLLADTYDPLTVGNYFENAWLPVALGAGLYADNAVKYNGKFGGLSVGAMYSFGTDSTSTGANGFSGQVPGHVGAGNMYGFTLGYAFGPLNVAAGMQQNSDNSNRKQTIYHVGAVYAFSTVKLYAGYLRSKDDTGFVDSTLAQQAIVPGISSLKGTGRIDDGPYAGVAWQASPTITLTGAFYYDHSRNATISSGVLGSGNRYAIVGLAEYALSKRTEIYGTVDFNKATGASVVELPGRNNQTGVSIGLRNIF
;
A
#
# COMPACT_ATOMS: atom_id res chain seq x y z
N MET A 1 11.04 23.25 -65.61
CA MET A 1 10.27 22.04 -65.99
C MET A 1 10.61 20.91 -65.03
N LYS A 2 9.57 20.20 -64.53
CA LYS A 2 9.52 19.01 -63.65
C LYS A 2 9.41 19.29 -62.17
N GLN A 3 8.26 19.84 -61.75
CA GLN A 3 7.57 19.46 -60.51
C GLN A 3 6.39 18.61 -60.97
N THR A 4 6.31 17.38 -60.54
CA THR A 4 5.11 16.54 -60.37
C THR A 4 5.57 15.11 -60.18
N ARG A 5 5.43 14.54 -58.96
CA ARG A 5 5.16 13.16 -58.63
C ARG A 5 5.52 12.87 -57.13
N PHE A 6 4.78 13.47 -56.21
CA PHE A 6 4.82 13.00 -54.82
C PHE A 6 3.44 13.07 -54.13
N ALA A 7 2.36 13.17 -54.91
CA ALA A 7 1.00 13.27 -54.34
C ALA A 7 0.20 11.94 -54.35
N GLY A 8 0.82 10.83 -54.76
CA GLY A 8 0.09 9.57 -54.98
C GLY A 8 0.21 8.51 -53.88
N LEU A 9 1.09 8.64 -52.90
CA LEU A 9 1.32 7.59 -51.91
C LEU A 9 0.69 7.83 -50.52
N VAL A 10 0.15 8.99 -50.22
CA VAL A 10 -0.48 9.30 -48.91
C VAL A 10 -2.00 9.01 -48.91
N GLY A 11 -2.61 8.90 -50.10
CA GLY A 11 -4.05 8.57 -50.23
C GLY A 11 -4.43 7.10 -50.06
N GLY A 12 -3.47 6.18 -50.12
CA GLY A 12 -3.73 4.73 -50.06
C GLY A 12 -3.72 4.12 -48.67
N MET A 13 -3.24 4.83 -47.66
CA MET A 13 -3.11 4.28 -46.31
C MET A 13 -4.25 4.67 -45.36
N MET A 14 -5.15 5.57 -45.77
CA MET A 14 -6.30 5.99 -44.95
C MET A 14 -7.60 5.20 -45.20
N LEU A 15 -7.61 4.25 -46.11
CA LEU A 15 -8.84 3.47 -46.45
C LEU A 15 -8.86 2.05 -45.86
N ALA A 16 -7.84 1.64 -45.08
CA ALA A 16 -7.78 0.30 -44.50
C ALA A 16 -8.34 0.23 -43.03
N PHE A 17 -8.81 1.32 -42.46
CA PHE A 17 -9.41 1.34 -41.10
C PHE A 17 -10.94 1.39 -41.06
N ALA A 18 -11.63 1.24 -42.17
CA ALA A 18 -13.09 1.18 -42.23
C ALA A 18 -13.55 -0.28 -42.28
N GLY A 19 -13.30 -1.04 -41.24
CA GLY A 19 -13.73 -2.41 -41.21
C GLY A 19 -13.93 -2.98 -39.80
N THR A 20 -15.17 -3.16 -39.45
CA THR A 20 -15.75 -3.79 -38.25
C THR A 20 -15.85 -2.85 -37.05
N GLN A 21 -17.01 -2.22 -36.88
CA GLN A 21 -17.50 -1.81 -35.57
C GLN A 21 -17.73 -3.10 -34.76
N ALA A 22 -16.66 -3.66 -34.17
CA ALA A 22 -16.82 -4.50 -33.00
C ALA A 22 -17.44 -3.57 -31.96
N TYR A 23 -18.69 -3.80 -31.57
CA TYR A 23 -19.28 -3.15 -30.41
C TYR A 23 -18.46 -3.63 -29.20
N ALA A 24 -17.41 -2.92 -28.91
CA ALA A 24 -16.64 -3.10 -27.69
C ALA A 24 -17.61 -2.84 -26.54
N GLN A 25 -17.94 -3.86 -25.78
CA GLN A 25 -18.81 -3.71 -24.63
C GLN A 25 -18.02 -2.99 -23.53
N SER A 26 -18.05 -1.66 -23.57
CA SER A 26 -17.45 -0.81 -22.55
C SER A 26 -18.31 -0.86 -21.30
N SER A 27 -17.71 -1.14 -20.16
CA SER A 27 -18.39 -1.11 -18.87
C SER A 27 -17.71 -0.16 -17.91
N VAL A 28 -18.52 0.65 -17.24
CA VAL A 28 -18.06 1.47 -16.10
C VAL A 28 -18.79 0.98 -14.85
N THR A 29 -18.02 0.61 -13.85
CA THR A 29 -18.54 0.08 -12.58
C THR A 29 -18.19 1.04 -11.46
N LEU A 30 -19.20 1.46 -10.71
CA LEU A 30 -19.03 2.07 -9.40
C LEU A 30 -18.92 0.95 -8.36
N TRP A 31 -17.90 0.99 -7.53
CA TRP A 31 -17.75 0.09 -6.40
C TRP A 31 -17.12 0.81 -5.22
N GLY A 32 -17.24 0.24 -4.04
CA GLY A 32 -16.63 0.83 -2.86
C GLY A 32 -16.68 -0.05 -1.63
N VAL A 33 -16.08 0.47 -0.57
CA VAL A 33 -16.08 -0.11 0.77
C VAL A 33 -16.40 0.99 1.76
N ALA A 34 -17.36 0.75 2.62
CA ALA A 34 -17.68 1.55 3.78
C ALA A 34 -17.33 0.73 5.03
N ASP A 35 -16.31 1.16 5.77
CA ASP A 35 -15.80 0.49 6.97
C ASP A 35 -15.55 1.52 8.07
N VAL A 36 -16.23 1.38 9.21
CA VAL A 36 -16.14 2.28 10.34
C VAL A 36 -16.19 1.50 11.65
N SER A 37 -15.48 1.97 12.65
CA SER A 37 -15.41 1.33 13.97
C SER A 37 -15.45 2.30 15.14
N LEU A 38 -15.91 1.78 16.28
CA LEU A 38 -15.71 2.37 17.60
C LEU A 38 -14.48 1.72 18.21
N ARG A 39 -13.54 2.54 18.68
CA ARG A 39 -12.25 2.09 19.22
C ARG A 39 -11.97 2.68 20.59
N TYR A 40 -11.53 1.83 21.51
CA TYR A 40 -10.88 2.22 22.76
C TYR A 40 -9.38 1.96 22.65
N LEU A 41 -8.57 2.95 23.01
CA LEU A 41 -7.11 2.88 22.92
C LEU A 41 -6.50 3.43 24.22
N THR A 42 -5.61 2.66 24.84
CA THR A 42 -4.85 3.10 26.02
C THR A 42 -3.61 3.89 25.60
N ASN A 43 -3.12 4.75 26.49
CA ASN A 43 -1.88 5.52 26.29
C ASN A 43 -1.85 6.24 24.93
N SER A 44 -2.95 6.92 24.59
CA SER A 44 -3.16 7.51 23.26
C SER A 44 -2.49 8.88 23.06
N ASN A 45 -1.87 9.44 24.11
CA ASN A 45 -1.14 10.71 24.08
C ASN A 45 0.04 10.70 25.07
N ALA A 46 0.81 11.79 25.09
CA ALA A 46 1.96 11.96 25.98
C ALA A 46 1.62 11.93 27.48
N ASN A 47 0.38 12.23 27.86
CA ASN A 47 -0.11 12.15 29.25
C ASN A 47 -0.55 10.75 29.65
N ASN A 48 -0.50 9.78 28.73
CA ASN A 48 -1.01 8.41 28.87
C ASN A 48 -2.53 8.32 29.02
N ASP A 49 -3.27 9.30 28.50
CA ASP A 49 -4.72 9.27 28.54
C ASP A 49 -5.27 8.20 27.63
N ASN A 50 -6.39 7.61 28.02
CA ASN A 50 -7.12 6.67 27.20
C ASN A 50 -8.09 7.42 26.30
N ARG A 51 -8.36 6.87 25.11
CA ARG A 51 -9.27 7.46 24.13
C ARG A 51 -10.35 6.49 23.70
N PHE A 52 -11.60 6.95 23.69
CA PHE A 52 -12.70 6.26 23.03
C PHE A 52 -13.20 7.14 21.89
N TYR A 53 -13.27 6.60 20.66
CA TYR A 53 -13.55 7.40 19.48
C TYR A 53 -14.07 6.54 18.32
N MET A 54 -14.74 7.19 17.37
CA MET A 54 -15.06 6.60 16.08
C MET A 54 -13.92 6.86 15.12
N THR A 55 -13.58 5.86 14.30
CA THR A 55 -12.51 5.96 13.30
C THR A 55 -12.87 5.17 12.07
N ASN A 56 -12.14 5.40 10.98
CA ASN A 56 -12.18 4.52 9.82
C ASN A 56 -11.92 3.08 10.25
N GLY A 57 -12.39 2.15 9.41
CA GLY A 57 -12.43 0.74 9.72
C GLY A 57 -11.08 0.08 9.94
N ALA A 58 -11.10 -0.95 10.78
CA ALA A 58 -9.94 -1.76 11.09
C ALA A 58 -9.54 -2.71 9.95
N ILE A 59 -10.49 -3.17 9.14
CA ILE A 59 -10.19 -4.17 8.11
C ILE A 59 -9.71 -3.50 6.84
N THR A 60 -10.38 -2.40 6.45
CA THR A 60 -10.13 -1.77 5.15
C THR A 60 -10.40 -0.27 5.21
N ASN A 61 -9.55 0.55 4.63
CA ASN A 61 -9.83 1.97 4.47
C ASN A 61 -11.03 2.18 3.55
N SER A 62 -12.01 2.97 4.03
CA SER A 62 -13.21 3.31 3.27
C SER A 62 -12.87 4.05 2.00
N ARG A 63 -13.55 3.70 0.90
CA ARG A 63 -13.26 4.22 -0.43
C ARG A 63 -14.40 4.00 -1.41
N PHE A 64 -14.42 4.78 -2.46
CA PHE A 64 -15.18 4.50 -3.67
C PHE A 64 -14.31 4.61 -4.90
N ALA A 65 -14.70 3.95 -5.99
CA ALA A 65 -13.97 3.98 -7.24
C ALA A 65 -14.87 3.82 -8.46
N LEU A 66 -14.43 4.43 -9.54
CA LEU A 66 -14.93 4.21 -10.90
C LEU A 66 -13.90 3.37 -11.65
N LYS A 67 -14.30 2.19 -12.11
CA LYS A 67 -13.47 1.33 -12.95
C LYS A 67 -14.10 1.16 -14.31
N GLY A 68 -13.30 1.25 -15.36
CA GLY A 68 -13.74 1.00 -16.72
C GLY A 68 -12.91 -0.07 -17.41
N VAL A 69 -13.58 -0.82 -18.24
CA VAL A 69 -12.97 -1.81 -19.13
C VAL A 69 -13.59 -1.66 -20.52
N GLU A 70 -12.76 -1.56 -21.54
CA GLU A 70 -13.13 -1.55 -22.95
C GLU A 70 -12.41 -2.69 -23.65
N ASP A 71 -13.14 -3.54 -24.33
CA ASP A 71 -12.55 -4.62 -25.15
C ASP A 71 -12.15 -4.05 -26.52
N LEU A 72 -10.85 -4.08 -26.80
CA LEU A 72 -10.28 -3.59 -28.06
C LEU A 72 -10.17 -4.67 -29.13
N GLY A 73 -10.63 -5.90 -28.81
CA GLY A 73 -10.49 -7.06 -29.70
C GLY A 73 -9.15 -7.77 -29.56
N GLY A 74 -9.08 -9.02 -30.06
CA GLY A 74 -7.84 -9.82 -30.02
C GLY A 74 -7.33 -10.14 -28.61
N GLY A 75 -8.16 -10.02 -27.56
CA GLY A 75 -7.75 -10.21 -26.17
C GLY A 75 -7.07 -8.98 -25.54
N LEU A 76 -7.01 -7.87 -26.26
CA LEU A 76 -6.51 -6.59 -25.75
C LEU A 76 -7.67 -5.79 -25.13
N LYS A 77 -7.43 -5.18 -23.96
CA LYS A 77 -8.40 -4.34 -23.25
C LYS A 77 -7.76 -3.02 -22.83
N ALA A 78 -8.49 -1.93 -22.97
CA ALA A 78 -8.18 -0.68 -22.28
C ALA A 78 -8.87 -0.69 -20.90
N ILE A 79 -8.17 -0.21 -19.89
CA ILE A 79 -8.67 -0.17 -18.51
C ILE A 79 -8.38 1.19 -17.88
N PHE A 80 -9.24 1.61 -16.94
CA PHE A 80 -8.92 2.72 -16.04
C PHE A 80 -9.43 2.43 -14.62
N ASN A 81 -8.85 3.11 -13.65
CA ASN A 81 -9.33 3.13 -12.26
C ASN A 81 -9.12 4.51 -11.65
N LEU A 82 -10.19 5.08 -11.11
CA LEU A 82 -10.20 6.32 -10.35
C LEU A 82 -10.74 6.00 -8.95
N GLU A 83 -9.88 6.03 -7.91
CA GLU A 83 -10.22 5.58 -6.55
C GLU A 83 -9.92 6.66 -5.51
N SER A 84 -10.93 7.00 -4.71
CA SER A 84 -10.88 7.97 -3.62
C SER A 84 -11.07 7.31 -2.27
N GLY A 85 -10.21 7.62 -1.32
CA GLY A 85 -10.40 7.27 0.08
C GLY A 85 -11.32 8.28 0.78
N ILE A 86 -12.15 7.77 1.67
CA ILE A 86 -13.12 8.56 2.44
C ILE A 86 -12.92 8.28 3.93
N ASN A 87 -13.07 9.30 4.75
CA ASN A 87 -13.15 9.19 6.20
C ASN A 87 -14.62 9.15 6.61
N LEU A 88 -15.17 7.97 6.93
CA LEU A 88 -16.60 7.83 7.22
C LEU A 88 -17.02 8.51 8.52
N GLN A 89 -16.11 8.71 9.47
CA GLN A 89 -16.41 9.34 10.73
C GLN A 89 -16.75 10.84 10.60
N ASP A 90 -16.35 11.49 9.50
CA ASP A 90 -16.56 12.94 9.31
C ASP A 90 -16.91 13.34 7.86
N GLY A 91 -16.91 12.36 6.92
CA GLY A 91 -17.22 12.61 5.51
C GLY A 91 -16.11 13.27 4.70
N SER A 92 -14.93 13.49 5.28
CA SER A 92 -13.80 14.12 4.59
C SER A 92 -13.09 13.15 3.62
N MET A 93 -12.31 13.69 2.68
CA MET A 93 -11.41 12.88 1.84
C MET A 93 -10.21 12.38 2.66
N ALA A 94 -9.91 11.08 2.59
CA ALA A 94 -8.79 10.49 3.31
C ALA A 94 -7.41 10.93 2.78
N GLY A 95 -7.36 11.52 1.59
CA GLY A 95 -6.13 11.98 0.93
C GLY A 95 -5.91 13.49 0.99
N GLY A 96 -6.54 14.20 1.92
CA GLY A 96 -6.45 15.66 2.01
C GLY A 96 -7.04 16.32 0.76
N SER A 97 -6.25 17.08 0.00
CA SER A 97 -6.73 17.79 -1.21
C SER A 97 -6.84 16.92 -2.46
N ARG A 98 -6.42 15.64 -2.42
CA ARG A 98 -6.44 14.75 -3.60
C ARG A 98 -7.75 13.99 -3.69
N LEU A 99 -8.58 14.27 -4.71
CA LEU A 99 -9.82 13.52 -4.96
C LEU A 99 -9.55 12.03 -5.18
N PHE A 100 -8.62 11.69 -6.06
CA PHE A 100 -8.25 10.29 -6.34
C PHE A 100 -6.90 9.93 -5.71
N ASN A 101 -6.84 9.96 -4.39
CA ASN A 101 -5.62 9.75 -3.63
C ASN A 101 -5.11 8.30 -3.65
N ARG A 102 -5.93 7.31 -4.04
CA ARG A 102 -5.59 5.89 -4.03
C ARG A 102 -5.22 5.37 -5.42
N ALA A 103 -5.99 5.73 -6.45
CA ALA A 103 -5.67 5.38 -7.84
C ALA A 103 -6.22 6.44 -8.81
N ALA A 104 -5.44 6.76 -9.82
CA ALA A 104 -5.82 7.54 -10.99
C ALA A 104 -4.93 7.10 -12.14
N TYR A 105 -5.34 6.04 -12.86
CA TYR A 105 -4.54 5.48 -13.93
C TYR A 105 -5.39 4.98 -15.10
N VAL A 106 -4.74 4.88 -16.26
CA VAL A 106 -5.21 4.20 -17.46
C VAL A 106 -4.19 3.11 -17.82
N GLY A 107 -4.61 2.07 -18.52
CA GLY A 107 -3.70 1.01 -18.92
C GLY A 107 -4.22 0.11 -20.03
N LEU A 108 -3.34 -0.77 -20.46
CA LEU A 108 -3.63 -1.84 -21.42
C LEU A 108 -3.41 -3.20 -20.76
N GLN A 109 -4.35 -4.10 -20.95
CA GLN A 109 -4.31 -5.46 -20.45
C GLN A 109 -4.39 -6.45 -21.61
N SER A 110 -3.54 -7.48 -21.59
CA SER A 110 -3.52 -8.58 -22.57
C SER A 110 -3.16 -9.89 -21.90
N GLN A 111 -3.07 -10.97 -22.66
CA GLN A 111 -2.54 -12.26 -22.17
C GLN A 111 -1.08 -12.20 -21.71
N TYR A 112 -0.33 -11.20 -22.13
CA TYR A 112 1.07 -10.98 -21.75
C TYR A 112 1.22 -10.14 -20.49
N GLY A 113 0.13 -9.72 -19.85
CA GLY A 113 0.12 -8.90 -18.66
C GLY A 113 -0.58 -7.56 -18.86
N THR A 114 -0.42 -6.69 -17.85
CA THR A 114 -1.06 -5.38 -17.77
C THR A 114 0.00 -4.31 -17.59
N VAL A 115 -0.06 -3.25 -18.41
CA VAL A 115 0.72 -2.03 -18.25
C VAL A 115 -0.22 -0.90 -17.86
N THR A 116 0.09 -0.16 -16.79
CA THR A 116 -0.71 0.96 -16.28
C THR A 116 0.14 2.20 -16.12
N LEU A 117 -0.45 3.38 -16.38
CA LEU A 117 0.20 4.69 -16.29
C LEU A 117 -0.63 5.61 -15.42
N GLY A 118 0.00 6.24 -14.43
CA GLY A 118 -0.64 7.17 -13.51
C GLY A 118 -0.37 6.84 -12.05
N ARG A 119 -1.18 7.45 -11.15
CA ARG A 119 -1.10 7.18 -9.71
C ARG A 119 -1.68 5.81 -9.37
N GLN A 120 -0.94 5.01 -8.63
CA GLN A 120 -1.34 3.65 -8.28
C GLN A 120 -0.54 3.10 -7.09
N LYS A 121 -0.98 1.97 -6.56
CA LYS A 121 -0.25 1.22 -5.52
C LYS A 121 1.15 0.85 -6.01
N THR A 122 2.12 0.90 -5.10
CA THR A 122 3.46 0.33 -5.34
C THR A 122 3.38 -1.20 -5.42
N LEU A 123 4.40 -1.83 -6.00
CA LEU A 123 4.44 -3.29 -6.10
C LEU A 123 4.54 -3.97 -4.74
N LEU A 124 5.30 -3.40 -3.80
CA LEU A 124 5.39 -3.96 -2.45
C LEU A 124 4.07 -3.83 -1.70
N PHE A 125 3.33 -2.74 -1.92
CA PHE A 125 2.00 -2.60 -1.33
C PHE A 125 1.00 -3.62 -1.90
N ASP A 126 1.03 -3.87 -3.22
CA ASP A 126 0.20 -4.93 -3.82
C ASP A 126 0.55 -6.30 -3.21
N LEU A 127 1.84 -6.66 -3.09
CA LEU A 127 2.25 -7.92 -2.48
C LEU A 127 1.71 -8.08 -1.05
N LEU A 128 1.93 -7.07 -0.21
CA LEU A 128 1.53 -7.09 1.18
C LEU A 128 0.00 -7.08 1.32
N ALA A 129 -0.68 -6.10 0.72
CA ALA A 129 -2.12 -5.90 0.89
C ALA A 129 -2.95 -7.01 0.26
N ASP A 130 -2.50 -7.57 -0.87
CA ASP A 130 -3.32 -8.53 -1.61
C ASP A 130 -3.03 -9.99 -1.19
N THR A 131 -1.87 -10.29 -0.59
CA THR A 131 -1.51 -11.70 -0.37
C THR A 131 -0.74 -12.00 0.92
N TYR A 132 0.33 -11.26 1.25
CA TYR A 132 1.32 -11.74 2.21
C TYR A 132 1.17 -11.20 3.63
N ASP A 133 0.48 -10.08 3.81
CA ASP A 133 0.17 -9.59 5.16
C ASP A 133 -1.12 -10.24 5.69
N PRO A 134 -1.12 -10.84 6.89
CA PRO A 134 -2.30 -11.50 7.45
C PRO A 134 -3.48 -10.56 7.69
N LEU A 135 -3.24 -9.27 7.90
CA LEU A 135 -4.26 -8.22 8.05
C LEU A 135 -4.46 -7.38 6.79
N THR A 136 -3.85 -7.78 5.65
CA THR A 136 -3.97 -7.13 4.32
C THR A 136 -3.62 -5.63 4.32
N VAL A 137 -2.60 -5.24 5.11
CA VAL A 137 -2.23 -3.84 5.39
C VAL A 137 -3.45 -3.01 5.84
N GLY A 138 -4.40 -3.70 6.44
CA GLY A 138 -5.55 -3.14 7.12
C GLY A 138 -5.25 -2.92 8.59
N ASN A 139 -6.32 -2.82 9.38
CA ASN A 139 -6.23 -2.50 10.79
C ASN A 139 -5.78 -1.04 11.02
N TYR A 140 -5.57 -0.68 12.28
CA TYR A 140 -5.16 0.68 12.63
C TYR A 140 -3.68 0.87 12.38
N PHE A 141 -3.25 2.12 12.24
CA PHE A 141 -1.84 2.43 11.99
C PHE A 141 -0.93 1.88 13.10
N GLU A 142 -1.42 1.85 14.34
CA GLU A 142 -0.69 1.30 15.47
C GLU A 142 -0.28 -0.16 15.25
N ASN A 143 -1.03 -0.89 14.41
CA ASN A 143 -0.80 -2.31 14.09
C ASN A 143 -0.20 -2.50 12.71
N ALA A 144 -0.56 -1.66 11.75
CA ALA A 144 -0.06 -1.73 10.38
C ALA A 144 1.25 -0.95 10.17
N TRP A 145 1.91 -0.49 11.22
CA TRP A 145 3.11 0.34 11.15
C TRP A 145 4.26 -0.32 10.37
N LEU A 146 4.46 -1.64 10.53
CA LEU A 146 5.52 -2.35 9.83
C LEU A 146 5.36 -2.29 8.32
N PRO A 147 4.26 -2.76 7.70
CA PRO A 147 4.11 -2.69 6.26
C PRO A 147 3.97 -1.24 5.74
N VAL A 148 3.40 -0.33 6.53
CA VAL A 148 3.20 1.08 6.11
C VAL A 148 4.49 1.88 6.17
N ALA A 149 5.21 1.84 7.29
CA ALA A 149 6.44 2.63 7.48
C ALA A 149 7.62 2.03 6.72
N LEU A 150 7.82 0.71 6.80
CA LEU A 150 8.93 0.06 6.12
C LEU A 150 8.66 -0.10 4.63
N GLY A 151 7.39 -0.23 4.22
CA GLY A 151 6.99 -0.40 2.82
C GLY A 151 7.08 0.85 1.95
N ALA A 152 7.51 1.96 2.46
CA ALA A 152 7.70 3.29 1.89
C ALA A 152 6.82 3.64 0.69
N GLY A 153 5.87 4.52 0.94
CA GLY A 153 4.97 4.98 -0.11
C GLY A 153 4.03 3.86 -0.58
N LEU A 154 2.83 3.82 -0.02
CA LEU A 154 1.80 2.86 -0.45
C LEU A 154 1.35 3.11 -1.89
N TYR A 155 1.48 4.36 -2.35
CA TYR A 155 1.10 4.83 -3.68
C TYR A 155 2.20 5.68 -4.27
N ALA A 156 2.38 5.60 -5.59
CA ALA A 156 3.31 6.44 -6.33
C ALA A 156 2.58 7.21 -7.44
N ASP A 157 2.92 8.50 -7.59
CA ASP A 157 2.51 9.33 -8.72
C ASP A 157 3.40 9.04 -9.93
N ASN A 158 2.97 9.50 -11.11
CA ASN A 158 3.76 9.51 -12.35
C ASN A 158 4.39 8.15 -12.65
N ALA A 159 3.66 7.07 -12.40
CA ALA A 159 4.20 5.73 -12.46
C ALA A 159 3.81 4.99 -13.72
N VAL A 160 4.74 4.18 -14.21
CA VAL A 160 4.52 3.11 -15.17
C VAL A 160 4.71 1.79 -14.42
N LYS A 161 3.70 0.92 -14.48
CA LYS A 161 3.73 -0.38 -13.80
C LYS A 161 3.32 -1.49 -14.75
N TYR A 162 4.08 -2.56 -14.71
CA TYR A 162 3.76 -3.82 -15.36
C TYR A 162 3.48 -4.90 -14.33
N ASN A 163 2.42 -5.66 -14.54
CA ASN A 163 2.09 -6.89 -13.82
C ASN A 163 1.80 -8.00 -14.81
N GLY A 164 2.51 -9.13 -14.69
CA GLY A 164 2.32 -10.33 -15.49
C GLY A 164 2.05 -11.55 -14.61
N LYS A 165 1.19 -12.46 -15.11
CA LYS A 165 0.93 -13.76 -14.48
C LYS A 165 0.93 -14.86 -15.54
N PHE A 166 1.82 -15.85 -15.36
CA PHE A 166 2.09 -16.92 -16.32
C PHE A 166 2.05 -18.27 -15.59
N GLY A 167 0.87 -18.90 -15.59
CA GLY A 167 0.63 -20.07 -14.75
C GLY A 167 0.78 -19.72 -13.25
N GLY A 168 1.72 -20.40 -12.56
CA GLY A 168 2.05 -20.11 -11.16
C GLY A 168 2.99 -18.92 -10.97
N LEU A 169 3.68 -18.47 -12.03
CA LEU A 169 4.64 -17.36 -11.98
C LEU A 169 3.91 -16.01 -11.99
N SER A 170 4.27 -15.11 -11.09
CA SER A 170 3.88 -13.71 -11.11
C SER A 170 5.11 -12.81 -11.12
N VAL A 171 5.10 -11.78 -11.96
CA VAL A 171 6.19 -10.80 -12.09
C VAL A 171 5.62 -9.39 -12.07
N GLY A 172 6.34 -8.47 -11.45
CA GLY A 172 6.00 -7.05 -11.45
C GLY A 172 7.24 -6.20 -11.65
N ALA A 173 7.09 -5.10 -12.40
CA ALA A 173 8.09 -4.06 -12.56
C ALA A 173 7.41 -2.69 -12.51
N MET A 174 8.01 -1.72 -11.83
CA MET A 174 7.45 -0.39 -11.69
C MET A 174 8.55 0.66 -11.68
N TYR A 175 8.26 1.78 -12.32
CA TYR A 175 9.06 2.98 -12.25
C TYR A 175 8.15 4.19 -12.05
N SER A 176 8.50 5.08 -11.13
CA SER A 176 7.86 6.37 -10.93
C SER A 176 8.86 7.48 -11.20
N PHE A 177 8.48 8.44 -12.04
CA PHE A 177 9.29 9.60 -12.40
C PHE A 177 9.32 10.67 -11.31
N GLY A 178 8.51 10.52 -10.25
CA GLY A 178 8.42 11.38 -9.09
C GLY A 178 7.24 10.94 -8.24
N THR A 179 7.53 10.40 -7.06
CA THR A 179 6.55 9.67 -6.24
C THR A 179 5.47 10.55 -5.62
N ASP A 180 5.73 11.86 -5.51
CA ASP A 180 4.76 12.83 -5.00
C ASP A 180 4.92 14.18 -5.68
N SER A 181 4.12 14.43 -6.71
CA SER A 181 4.16 15.67 -7.50
C SER A 181 3.55 16.89 -6.80
N THR A 182 2.84 16.70 -5.69
CA THR A 182 2.16 17.79 -4.95
C THR A 182 2.85 18.16 -3.66
N SER A 183 3.80 17.36 -3.22
CA SER A 183 4.39 17.48 -1.90
C SER A 183 5.71 18.24 -1.95
N THR A 184 5.82 19.20 -1.09
CA THR A 184 7.07 19.79 -0.63
C THR A 184 7.77 18.91 0.40
N GLY A 185 7.48 17.59 0.42
CA GLY A 185 8.20 16.63 1.22
C GLY A 185 7.52 16.12 2.48
N ALA A 186 6.19 16.16 2.58
CA ALA A 186 5.49 15.61 3.75
C ALA A 186 5.79 14.10 3.96
N ASN A 187 6.14 13.38 2.90
CA ASN A 187 6.51 11.96 2.97
C ASN A 187 7.99 11.70 2.59
N GLY A 188 8.83 12.72 2.59
CA GLY A 188 10.25 12.57 2.24
C GLY A 188 10.56 12.37 0.76
N PHE A 189 9.57 11.97 -0.03
CA PHE A 189 9.67 11.73 -1.47
C PHE A 189 8.86 12.80 -2.20
N SER A 190 9.54 13.66 -2.91
CA SER A 190 8.90 14.73 -3.63
C SER A 190 8.88 14.47 -5.14
N GLY A 191 8.30 15.40 -5.87
CA GLY A 191 8.17 15.32 -7.31
C GLY A 191 9.49 15.39 -8.05
N GLN A 192 9.38 15.43 -9.36
CA GLN A 192 10.49 15.56 -10.28
C GLN A 192 11.27 16.85 -10.05
N VAL A 193 12.60 16.75 -10.05
CA VAL A 193 13.49 17.90 -9.97
C VAL A 193 14.06 18.17 -11.37
N PRO A 194 13.72 19.28 -12.03
CA PRO A 194 14.27 19.62 -13.35
C PRO A 194 15.80 19.65 -13.33
N GLY A 195 16.42 19.02 -14.33
CA GLY A 195 17.88 18.92 -14.43
C GLY A 195 18.52 17.81 -13.57
N HIS A 196 17.76 17.15 -12.71
CA HIS A 196 18.25 16.08 -11.82
C HIS A 196 17.48 14.78 -12.06
N VAL A 197 17.85 14.06 -13.12
CA VAL A 197 17.28 12.75 -13.42
C VAL A 197 17.56 11.78 -12.27
N GLY A 198 16.51 11.18 -11.73
CA GLY A 198 16.62 10.24 -10.63
C GLY A 198 16.30 10.82 -9.24
N ALA A 199 16.27 12.14 -9.07
CA ALA A 199 15.78 12.76 -7.84
C ALA A 199 14.26 12.59 -7.73
N GLY A 200 13.78 12.15 -6.57
CA GLY A 200 12.36 11.92 -6.33
C GLY A 200 11.78 10.67 -7.01
N ASN A 201 12.57 9.89 -7.72
CA ASN A 201 12.10 8.70 -8.43
C ASN A 201 11.93 7.47 -7.50
N MET A 202 11.23 6.46 -8.03
CA MET A 202 11.12 5.15 -7.42
C MET A 202 11.17 4.08 -8.49
N TYR A 203 11.78 2.94 -8.18
CA TYR A 203 11.62 1.72 -8.96
C TYR A 203 11.46 0.51 -8.05
N GLY A 204 10.81 -0.53 -8.56
CA GLY A 204 10.58 -1.76 -7.83
C GLY A 204 10.37 -2.95 -8.74
N PHE A 205 10.64 -4.13 -8.19
CA PHE A 205 10.47 -5.42 -8.85
C PHE A 205 9.88 -6.42 -7.87
N THR A 206 9.03 -7.29 -8.38
CA THR A 206 8.45 -8.42 -7.61
C THR A 206 8.47 -9.69 -8.43
N LEU A 207 8.71 -10.80 -7.75
CA LEU A 207 8.68 -12.13 -8.30
C LEU A 207 7.97 -13.05 -7.32
N GLY A 208 6.98 -13.79 -7.79
CA GLY A 208 6.24 -14.76 -6.97
C GLY A 208 5.96 -16.04 -7.73
N TYR A 209 5.74 -17.11 -6.97
CA TYR A 209 5.34 -18.39 -7.53
C TYR A 209 4.36 -19.13 -6.62
N ALA A 210 3.32 -19.70 -7.25
CA ALA A 210 2.32 -20.53 -6.60
C ALA A 210 2.60 -22.02 -6.84
N PHE A 211 2.86 -22.77 -5.76
CA PHE A 211 3.08 -24.23 -5.74
C PHE A 211 1.90 -24.93 -5.08
N GLY A 212 0.77 -25.04 -5.76
CA GLY A 212 -0.44 -25.56 -5.15
C GLY A 212 -0.90 -24.71 -3.95
N PRO A 213 -0.89 -25.24 -2.72
CA PRO A 213 -1.32 -24.48 -1.53
C PRO A 213 -0.29 -23.44 -1.06
N LEU A 214 0.96 -23.52 -1.49
CA LEU A 214 2.04 -22.62 -1.10
C LEU A 214 2.22 -21.50 -2.13
N ASN A 215 2.13 -20.25 -1.68
CA ASN A 215 2.55 -19.07 -2.43
C ASN A 215 3.79 -18.46 -1.78
N VAL A 216 4.80 -18.17 -2.58
CA VAL A 216 6.01 -17.46 -2.14
C VAL A 216 6.25 -16.26 -3.05
N ALA A 217 6.75 -15.17 -2.49
CA ALA A 217 7.20 -14.04 -3.29
C ALA A 217 8.35 -13.29 -2.62
N ALA A 218 9.11 -12.62 -3.47
CA ALA A 218 10.10 -11.64 -3.05
C ALA A 218 9.86 -10.33 -3.82
N GLY A 219 10.24 -9.23 -3.21
CA GLY A 219 10.15 -7.91 -3.82
C GLY A 219 11.24 -6.98 -3.34
N MET A 220 11.56 -6.01 -4.16
CA MET A 220 12.48 -4.94 -3.85
C MET A 220 11.91 -3.62 -4.37
N GLN A 221 12.07 -2.57 -3.59
CA GLN A 221 11.72 -1.21 -3.98
C GLN A 221 12.81 -0.25 -3.50
N GLN A 222 13.17 0.70 -4.34
CA GLN A 222 14.04 1.80 -3.98
C GLN A 222 13.35 3.12 -4.28
N ASN A 223 13.30 4.00 -3.28
CA ASN A 223 12.80 5.36 -3.38
C ASN A 223 13.97 6.32 -3.23
N SER A 224 13.97 7.42 -3.98
CA SER A 224 14.94 8.50 -3.87
C SER A 224 14.25 9.78 -3.44
N ASP A 225 14.85 10.53 -2.53
CA ASP A 225 14.41 11.89 -2.23
C ASP A 225 15.00 12.91 -3.22
N ASN A 226 14.65 14.19 -3.08
CA ASN A 226 15.15 15.26 -3.95
C ASN A 226 16.65 15.51 -3.87
N SER A 227 17.31 14.97 -2.85
CA SER A 227 18.76 15.06 -2.66
C SER A 227 19.47 13.75 -3.03
N ASN A 228 18.77 12.84 -3.74
CA ASN A 228 19.27 11.52 -4.12
C ASN A 228 19.61 10.60 -2.93
N ARG A 229 19.14 10.91 -1.70
CA ARG A 229 19.20 9.93 -0.61
C ARG A 229 18.18 8.86 -0.88
N LYS A 230 18.45 7.65 -0.41
CA LYS A 230 17.69 6.46 -0.81
C LYS A 230 17.06 5.77 0.38
N GLN A 231 15.86 5.25 0.17
CA GLN A 231 15.33 4.17 0.97
C GLN A 231 15.26 2.93 0.09
N THR A 232 15.86 1.84 0.53
CA THR A 232 15.80 0.55 -0.17
C THR A 232 15.12 -0.46 0.72
N ILE A 233 14.09 -1.12 0.18
CA ILE A 233 13.25 -2.06 0.89
C ILE A 233 13.31 -3.40 0.19
N TYR A 234 13.45 -4.45 0.98
CA TYR A 234 13.34 -5.84 0.54
C TYR A 234 12.21 -6.52 1.29
N HIS A 235 11.50 -7.37 0.61
CA HIS A 235 10.46 -8.22 1.16
C HIS A 235 10.61 -9.64 0.66
N VAL A 236 10.39 -10.60 1.54
CA VAL A 236 10.14 -12.00 1.21
C VAL A 236 8.96 -12.48 2.04
N GLY A 237 8.04 -13.20 1.42
CA GLY A 237 6.86 -13.73 2.10
C GLY A 237 6.41 -15.07 1.56
N ALA A 238 5.72 -15.80 2.43
CA ALA A 238 5.10 -17.08 2.12
C ALA A 238 3.70 -17.15 2.73
N VAL A 239 2.77 -17.73 1.98
CA VAL A 239 1.43 -18.07 2.45
C VAL A 239 1.17 -19.53 2.11
N TYR A 240 0.81 -20.32 3.13
CA TYR A 240 0.39 -21.69 2.96
C TYR A 240 -1.10 -21.82 3.30
N ALA A 241 -1.91 -22.21 2.33
CA ALA A 241 -3.35 -22.36 2.48
C ALA A 241 -3.74 -23.84 2.44
N PHE A 242 -4.33 -24.36 3.51
CA PHE A 242 -4.84 -25.71 3.52
C PHE A 242 -6.21 -25.76 4.21
N SER A 243 -7.17 -26.41 3.55
CA SER A 243 -8.55 -26.48 4.06
C SER A 243 -9.06 -25.05 4.42
N THR A 244 -9.40 -24.82 5.67
CA THR A 244 -9.96 -23.56 6.20
C THR A 244 -8.92 -22.63 6.83
N VAL A 245 -7.63 -23.00 6.79
CA VAL A 245 -6.54 -22.28 7.45
C VAL A 245 -5.56 -21.73 6.43
N LYS A 246 -5.13 -20.47 6.64
CA LYS A 246 -3.99 -19.85 5.96
C LYS A 246 -2.94 -19.47 6.98
N LEU A 247 -1.71 -19.87 6.73
CA LEU A 247 -0.53 -19.49 7.51
C LEU A 247 0.28 -18.49 6.73
N TYR A 248 0.73 -17.44 7.39
CA TYR A 248 1.51 -16.36 6.83
C TYR A 248 2.85 -16.24 7.52
N ALA A 249 3.90 -16.02 6.76
CA ALA A 249 5.21 -15.64 7.28
C ALA A 249 5.89 -14.70 6.29
N GLY A 250 6.55 -13.68 6.80
CA GLY A 250 7.27 -12.76 5.95
C GLY A 250 8.32 -11.96 6.70
N TYR A 251 9.12 -11.25 5.93
CA TYR A 251 10.21 -10.43 6.41
C TYR A 251 10.37 -9.20 5.54
N LEU A 252 10.39 -8.04 6.18
CA LEU A 252 10.69 -6.75 5.58
C LEU A 252 12.03 -6.26 6.10
N ARG A 253 12.87 -5.74 5.21
CA ARG A 253 14.07 -5.01 5.57
C ARG A 253 14.06 -3.67 4.87
N SER A 254 14.18 -2.60 5.64
CA SER A 254 14.33 -1.24 5.13
C SER A 254 15.70 -0.69 5.50
N LYS A 255 16.36 -0.05 4.54
CA LYS A 255 17.54 0.80 4.76
C LYS A 255 17.19 2.19 4.28
N ASP A 256 17.11 3.15 5.21
CA ASP A 256 16.58 4.49 4.96
C ASP A 256 17.57 5.60 5.30
N ASP A 257 18.03 6.32 4.28
CA ASP A 257 18.79 7.57 4.39
C ASP A 257 17.94 8.82 4.19
N THR A 258 16.66 8.65 3.83
CA THR A 258 15.75 9.77 3.53
C THR A 258 15.09 10.36 4.77
N GLY A 259 15.04 9.60 5.88
CA GLY A 259 14.32 9.92 7.09
C GLY A 259 12.80 9.67 6.98
N PHE A 260 12.36 8.94 5.95
CA PHE A 260 10.94 8.64 5.74
C PHE A 260 10.37 7.77 6.85
N VAL A 261 11.09 6.72 7.27
CA VAL A 261 10.62 5.81 8.32
C VAL A 261 10.46 6.57 9.64
N ASP A 262 11.49 7.32 10.05
CA ASP A 262 11.42 8.14 11.27
C ASP A 262 10.24 9.13 11.21
N SER A 263 10.07 9.85 10.10
CA SER A 263 8.97 10.82 9.95
C SER A 263 7.59 10.18 9.96
N THR A 264 7.46 8.99 9.38
CA THR A 264 6.19 8.26 9.33
C THR A 264 5.80 7.73 10.71
N LEU A 265 6.75 7.15 11.44
CA LEU A 265 6.51 6.62 12.77
C LEU A 265 6.31 7.74 13.81
N ALA A 266 7.06 8.85 13.70
CA ALA A 266 6.92 10.00 14.58
C ALA A 266 5.57 10.73 14.44
N GLN A 267 4.88 10.62 13.31
CA GLN A 267 3.52 11.16 13.15
C GLN A 267 2.51 10.55 14.13
N GLN A 268 2.77 9.35 14.61
CA GLN A 268 1.94 8.67 15.60
C GLN A 268 2.40 8.99 17.04
N ALA A 269 3.65 9.41 17.22
CA ALA A 269 4.18 9.82 18.50
C ALA A 269 3.94 11.32 18.70
N ILE A 270 3.26 11.68 19.75
CA ILE A 270 3.13 13.09 20.18
C ILE A 270 4.42 13.47 20.95
N VAL A 271 5.56 13.32 20.32
CA VAL A 271 6.83 13.83 20.88
C VAL A 271 7.16 15.14 20.16
N PRO A 272 6.93 16.29 20.81
CA PRO A 272 7.28 17.59 20.22
C PRO A 272 8.76 17.64 19.88
N GLY A 273 9.10 17.99 18.64
CA GLY A 273 10.46 18.30 18.25
C GLY A 273 11.30 17.16 17.67
N ILE A 274 10.74 15.96 17.46
CA ILE A 274 11.42 14.96 16.64
C ILE A 274 11.24 15.36 15.18
N SER A 275 12.26 16.02 14.64
CA SER A 275 12.41 16.13 13.19
C SER A 275 13.20 14.92 12.72
N SER A 276 12.69 14.22 11.70
CA SER A 276 13.41 13.13 11.07
C SER A 276 14.80 13.60 10.62
N LEU A 277 15.84 12.96 11.14
CA LEU A 277 17.19 13.19 10.68
C LEU A 277 17.38 12.45 9.36
N LYS A 278 17.97 13.13 8.39
CA LYS A 278 18.28 12.56 7.08
C LYS A 278 19.72 12.11 7.03
N GLY A 279 20.00 11.04 6.29
CA GLY A 279 21.37 10.50 6.16
C GLY A 279 21.86 9.72 7.38
N THR A 280 20.95 9.24 8.21
CA THR A 280 21.30 8.47 9.43
C THR A 280 21.62 7.01 9.13
N GLY A 281 21.22 6.51 7.97
CA GLY A 281 21.31 5.09 7.63
C GLY A 281 20.49 4.21 8.55
N ARG A 282 19.26 4.64 8.91
CA ARG A 282 18.32 3.82 9.68
C ARG A 282 18.13 2.46 9.00
N ILE A 283 18.18 1.40 9.77
CA ILE A 283 17.94 0.03 9.29
C ILE A 283 16.87 -0.60 10.18
N ASP A 284 15.86 -1.17 9.54
CA ASP A 284 14.78 -1.89 10.18
C ASP A 284 14.77 -3.32 9.67
N ASP A 285 14.61 -4.27 10.58
CA ASP A 285 14.51 -5.71 10.32
C ASP A 285 13.19 -6.23 10.89
N GLY A 286 12.20 -6.42 10.02
CA GLY A 286 10.81 -6.64 10.39
C GLY A 286 10.25 -8.02 9.98
N PRO A 287 10.48 -9.11 10.76
CA PRO A 287 9.75 -10.34 10.58
C PRO A 287 8.29 -10.21 11.04
N TYR A 288 7.40 -10.92 10.37
CA TYR A 288 6.01 -11.05 10.76
C TYR A 288 5.46 -12.44 10.46
N ALA A 289 4.39 -12.81 11.18
CA ALA A 289 3.69 -14.06 10.97
C ALA A 289 2.22 -13.90 11.30
N GLY A 290 1.38 -14.79 10.78
CA GLY A 290 -0.03 -14.80 11.12
C GLY A 290 -0.75 -16.06 10.71
N VAL A 291 -1.99 -16.15 11.17
CA VAL A 291 -2.92 -17.21 10.83
C VAL A 291 -4.29 -16.63 10.58
N ALA A 292 -4.95 -17.05 9.51
CA ALA A 292 -6.37 -16.81 9.29
C ALA A 292 -7.09 -18.15 9.24
N TRP A 293 -8.11 -18.31 10.06
CA TRP A 293 -8.91 -19.53 10.18
C TRP A 293 -10.39 -19.23 9.92
N GLN A 294 -10.92 -19.79 8.85
CA GLN A 294 -12.35 -19.81 8.60
C GLN A 294 -13.02 -20.87 9.48
N ALA A 295 -13.38 -20.48 10.69
CA ALA A 295 -13.93 -21.37 11.71
C ALA A 295 -15.34 -21.88 11.34
N SER A 296 -16.09 -21.10 10.55
CA SER A 296 -17.39 -21.49 9.96
C SER A 296 -17.58 -20.73 8.64
N PRO A 297 -18.64 -21.03 7.85
CA PRO A 297 -18.95 -20.25 6.64
C PRO A 297 -19.13 -18.75 6.88
N THR A 298 -19.44 -18.34 8.11
CA THR A 298 -19.69 -16.95 8.48
C THR A 298 -18.66 -16.34 9.42
N ILE A 299 -17.75 -17.14 10.01
CA ILE A 299 -16.79 -16.66 11.01
C ILE A 299 -15.38 -16.87 10.50
N THR A 300 -14.60 -15.80 10.45
CA THR A 300 -13.16 -15.81 10.22
C THR A 300 -12.44 -15.23 11.44
N LEU A 301 -11.40 -15.92 11.91
CA LEU A 301 -10.53 -15.48 12.99
C LEU A 301 -9.12 -15.29 12.43
N THR A 302 -8.55 -14.12 12.64
CA THR A 302 -7.18 -13.80 12.20
C THR A 302 -6.32 -13.39 13.39
N GLY A 303 -5.15 -13.99 13.51
CA GLY A 303 -4.11 -13.58 14.44
C GLY A 303 -2.87 -13.14 13.69
N ALA A 304 -2.26 -12.02 14.08
CA ALA A 304 -1.06 -11.49 13.48
C ALA A 304 -0.04 -11.07 14.53
N PHE A 305 1.22 -11.28 14.22
CA PHE A 305 2.36 -10.82 14.99
C PHE A 305 3.33 -10.08 14.08
N TYR A 306 3.71 -8.88 14.49
CA TYR A 306 4.69 -8.03 13.83
C TYR A 306 5.81 -7.71 14.80
N TYR A 307 7.03 -7.72 14.32
CA TYR A 307 8.20 -7.32 15.08
C TYR A 307 9.09 -6.45 14.21
N ASP A 308 9.77 -5.52 14.82
CA ASP A 308 10.83 -4.72 14.19
C ASP A 308 12.00 -4.55 15.14
N HIS A 309 13.20 -4.66 14.58
CA HIS A 309 14.45 -4.26 15.21
C HIS A 309 15.04 -3.08 14.43
N SER A 310 14.99 -1.89 15.03
CA SER A 310 15.50 -0.67 14.44
C SER A 310 16.93 -0.37 14.91
N ARG A 311 17.76 0.11 14.00
CA ARG A 311 19.10 0.66 14.26
C ARG A 311 19.21 2.05 13.64
N ASN A 312 19.95 2.93 14.30
CA ASN A 312 20.08 4.33 13.93
C ASN A 312 18.73 5.06 13.84
N ALA A 313 17.74 4.64 14.63
CA ALA A 313 16.47 5.33 14.75
C ALA A 313 16.66 6.65 15.50
N THR A 314 15.98 7.70 15.05
CA THR A 314 16.04 9.02 15.68
C THR A 314 15.26 9.04 17.00
N ILE A 315 15.93 9.30 18.12
CA ILE A 315 15.33 9.44 19.45
C ILE A 315 14.93 10.90 19.71
N SER A 316 15.84 11.82 19.36
CA SER A 316 15.66 13.26 19.48
C SER A 316 16.61 13.96 18.51
N SER A 317 16.61 15.29 18.47
CA SER A 317 17.50 16.06 17.59
C SER A 317 18.96 15.65 17.79
N GLY A 318 19.58 15.05 16.78
CA GLY A 318 20.99 14.62 16.78
C GLY A 318 21.28 13.34 17.57
N VAL A 319 20.30 12.67 18.16
CA VAL A 319 20.49 11.44 18.96
C VAL A 319 19.88 10.24 18.24
N LEU A 320 20.72 9.26 17.98
CA LEU A 320 20.34 7.99 17.35
C LEU A 320 20.45 6.84 18.35
N GLY A 321 19.67 5.78 18.13
CA GLY A 321 19.73 4.58 18.94
C GLY A 321 19.15 3.36 18.24
N SER A 322 19.19 2.24 18.96
CA SER A 322 18.56 0.99 18.54
C SER A 322 17.36 0.68 19.43
N GLY A 323 16.33 0.09 18.84
CA GLY A 323 15.11 -0.25 19.54
C GLY A 323 14.40 -1.45 18.96
N ASN A 324 13.34 -1.87 19.64
CA ASN A 324 12.46 -2.92 19.14
C ASN A 324 11.01 -2.48 19.33
N ARG A 325 10.16 -2.86 18.37
CA ARG A 325 8.71 -2.70 18.47
C ARG A 325 8.03 -3.99 18.05
N TYR A 326 6.96 -4.37 18.74
CA TYR A 326 6.13 -5.47 18.30
C TYR A 326 4.65 -5.17 18.51
N ALA A 327 3.82 -5.81 17.70
CA ALA A 327 2.37 -5.81 17.81
C ALA A 327 1.84 -7.24 17.74
N ILE A 328 0.83 -7.53 18.56
CA ILE A 328 0.01 -8.73 18.48
C ILE A 328 -1.41 -8.26 18.22
N VAL A 329 -2.06 -8.83 17.20
CA VAL A 329 -3.41 -8.43 16.78
C VAL A 329 -4.27 -9.66 16.63
N GLY A 330 -5.46 -9.61 17.22
CA GLY A 330 -6.56 -10.54 16.98
C GLY A 330 -7.72 -9.83 16.29
N LEU A 331 -8.27 -10.45 15.26
CA LEU A 331 -9.43 -9.98 14.50
C LEU A 331 -10.43 -11.13 14.38
N ALA A 332 -11.70 -10.86 14.72
CA ALA A 332 -12.81 -11.75 14.51
C ALA A 332 -13.84 -11.08 13.58
N GLU A 333 -14.18 -11.72 12.48
CA GLU A 333 -15.12 -11.25 11.48
C GLU A 333 -16.34 -12.15 11.46
N TYR A 334 -17.54 -11.56 11.44
CA TYR A 334 -18.81 -12.27 11.29
C TYR A 334 -19.58 -11.74 10.09
N ALA A 335 -19.67 -12.56 9.04
CA ALA A 335 -20.36 -12.23 7.81
C ALA A 335 -21.88 -12.27 8.01
N LEU A 336 -22.55 -11.13 7.91
CA LEU A 336 -23.99 -10.99 7.86
C LEU A 336 -24.52 -11.32 6.46
N SER A 337 -23.71 -11.04 5.44
CA SER A 337 -23.96 -11.36 4.04
C SER A 337 -22.65 -11.47 3.28
N LYS A 338 -22.70 -11.71 1.95
CA LYS A 338 -21.51 -11.68 1.09
C LYS A 338 -20.82 -10.30 1.02
N ARG A 339 -21.48 -9.23 1.45
CA ARG A 339 -21.02 -7.85 1.33
C ARG A 339 -20.97 -7.10 2.66
N THR A 340 -21.58 -7.63 3.70
CA THR A 340 -21.73 -6.94 4.99
C THR A 340 -21.25 -7.84 6.12
N GLU A 341 -20.42 -7.31 6.98
CA GLU A 341 -19.91 -7.99 8.15
C GLU A 341 -19.77 -7.05 9.34
N ILE A 342 -19.89 -7.61 10.53
CA ILE A 342 -19.45 -6.99 11.77
C ILE A 342 -18.14 -7.66 12.19
N TYR A 343 -17.29 -6.90 12.88
CA TYR A 343 -16.01 -7.42 13.35
C TYR A 343 -15.61 -6.84 14.71
N GLY A 344 -14.72 -7.54 15.39
CA GLY A 344 -14.06 -7.08 16.58
C GLY A 344 -12.56 -7.26 16.48
N THR A 345 -11.78 -6.31 17.03
CA THR A 345 -10.34 -6.42 17.13
C THR A 345 -9.85 -6.24 18.56
N VAL A 346 -8.76 -6.91 18.88
CA VAL A 346 -7.95 -6.64 20.07
C VAL A 346 -6.51 -6.58 19.63
N ASP A 347 -5.77 -5.59 20.13
CA ASP A 347 -4.37 -5.41 19.77
C ASP A 347 -3.54 -4.93 20.96
N PHE A 348 -2.28 -5.31 20.94
CA PHE A 348 -1.28 -4.89 21.90
C PHE A 348 0.01 -4.52 21.18
N ASN A 349 0.51 -3.32 21.44
CA ASN A 349 1.78 -2.81 20.95
C ASN A 349 2.75 -2.56 22.10
N LYS A 350 4.04 -2.84 21.89
CA LYS A 350 5.10 -2.48 22.84
C LYS A 350 6.37 -2.09 22.10
N ALA A 351 7.02 -1.05 22.60
CA ALA A 351 8.29 -0.56 22.11
C ALA A 351 9.35 -0.51 23.23
N THR A 352 10.61 -0.68 22.86
CA THR A 352 11.76 -0.62 23.77
C THR A 352 12.93 0.09 23.08
N GLY A 353 13.90 0.59 23.88
CA GLY A 353 15.04 1.31 23.34
C GLY A 353 14.62 2.56 22.56
N ALA A 354 15.24 2.82 21.41
CA ALA A 354 14.94 3.97 20.56
C ALA A 354 13.50 3.98 20.02
N SER A 355 12.89 2.80 19.82
CA SER A 355 11.53 2.72 19.27
C SER A 355 10.43 3.20 20.22
N VAL A 356 10.74 3.52 21.48
CA VAL A 356 9.75 4.06 22.43
C VAL A 356 9.15 5.37 21.93
N VAL A 357 9.90 6.18 21.20
CA VAL A 357 9.42 7.46 20.63
C VAL A 357 8.39 7.28 19.51
N GLU A 358 8.20 6.08 19.02
CA GLU A 358 7.20 5.76 18.01
C GLU A 358 5.79 5.58 18.59
N LEU A 359 5.65 5.49 19.92
CA LEU A 359 4.39 5.43 20.62
C LEU A 359 4.09 6.78 21.32
N PRO A 360 2.84 7.26 21.30
CA PRO A 360 2.51 8.61 21.76
C PRO A 360 2.58 8.81 23.28
N GLY A 361 2.47 7.73 24.05
CA GLY A 361 2.47 7.75 25.50
C GLY A 361 3.54 6.85 26.10
N ARG A 362 3.11 5.90 26.95
CA ARG A 362 3.98 4.86 27.49
C ARG A 362 4.51 3.98 26.34
N ASN A 363 5.49 3.17 26.69
CA ASN A 363 6.09 2.22 25.76
C ASN A 363 5.17 1.03 25.34
N ASN A 364 3.89 1.15 25.60
CA ASN A 364 2.88 0.15 25.23
C ASN A 364 1.51 0.80 24.98
N GLN A 365 0.71 0.13 24.15
CA GLN A 365 -0.69 0.47 23.87
C GLN A 365 -1.52 -0.80 23.77
N THR A 366 -2.76 -0.75 24.23
CA THR A 366 -3.77 -1.78 24.00
C THR A 366 -4.98 -1.14 23.35
N GLY A 367 -5.44 -1.74 22.28
CA GLY A 367 -6.63 -1.32 21.56
C GLY A 367 -7.69 -2.40 21.55
N VAL A 368 -8.96 -1.98 21.61
CA VAL A 368 -10.13 -2.84 21.41
C VAL A 368 -11.11 -2.11 20.51
N SER A 369 -11.69 -2.78 19.53
CA SER A 369 -12.71 -2.16 18.69
C SER A 369 -13.81 -3.11 18.24
N ILE A 370 -14.91 -2.51 17.83
CA ILE A 370 -15.99 -3.16 17.10
C ILE A 370 -16.34 -2.29 15.90
N GLY A 371 -16.59 -2.91 14.76
CA GLY A 371 -16.87 -2.19 13.52
C GLY A 371 -17.86 -2.91 12.60
N LEU A 372 -18.25 -2.18 11.58
CA LEU A 372 -19.15 -2.62 10.52
C LEU A 372 -18.51 -2.29 9.18
N ARG A 373 -18.43 -3.28 8.29
CA ARG A 373 -17.99 -3.12 6.91
C ARG A 373 -19.08 -3.52 5.92
N ASN A 374 -19.25 -2.69 4.90
CA ASN A 374 -20.10 -3.01 3.75
C ASN A 374 -19.31 -2.77 2.45
N ILE A 375 -19.43 -3.69 1.50
CA ILE A 375 -18.86 -3.62 0.15
C ILE A 375 -20.01 -3.45 -0.84
N PHE A 376 -19.99 -2.41 -1.67
CA PHE A 376 -21.06 -2.08 -2.63
C PHE A 376 -20.55 -1.93 -4.06
#